data_8b5d670d9867a9955797012f5d785617
#
_entry.id   8b5d670d9867a9955797012f5d785617
#
_cell.length_a   1.000
_cell.length_b   1.000
_cell.length_c   1.000
_cell.angle_alpha   90.00
_cell.angle_beta   90.00
_cell.angle_gamma   90.00
#
_symmetry.space_group_name_H-M   'P 1'
#
loop_
_entity.id
_entity.type
_entity.pdbx_description
1 polymer ?
#
loop_
_entity_poly.entity_id
_entity_poly.type
_entity_poly.pdbx_seq_one_letter_code
_entity_poly.pdbx_strand_id
1 'polypeptide(L)'
;TAVHGISDALRQDYPETTFFCIPHGRVLVELWRRFDNGKLPEVSELKSLDNPSIFKDNTGHGGEVVMTTGTLLWLATIFKADLAQYEWDPQTKTDLKALARRSPKPIPILHTRRPSSRAAPPGSRRLGSRVALIHCRTDT
;
A
#
# COMPACT_ATOMS: atom_id res chain seq x y z
N THR A 1 4.43 2.23 -15.57
CA THR A 1 4.99 0.96 -15.06
C THR A 1 4.04 -0.19 -15.38
N ALA A 2 4.54 -1.44 -15.44
CA ALA A 2 3.75 -2.64 -15.73
C ALA A 2 2.54 -2.80 -14.79
N VAL A 3 2.72 -2.50 -13.50
CA VAL A 3 1.64 -2.60 -12.50
C VAL A 3 0.48 -1.64 -12.78
N HIS A 4 0.77 -0.43 -13.25
CA HIS A 4 -0.30 0.52 -13.62
C HIS A 4 -1.07 0.01 -14.84
N GLY A 5 -0.38 -0.57 -15.84
CA GLY A 5 -1.04 -1.17 -16.99
C GLY A 5 -1.97 -2.33 -16.61
N ILE A 6 -1.53 -3.22 -15.71
CA ILE A 6 -2.38 -4.30 -15.18
C ILE A 6 -3.59 -3.73 -14.43
N SER A 7 -3.39 -2.74 -13.57
CA SER A 7 -4.49 -2.11 -12.84
C SER A 7 -5.51 -1.45 -13.77
N ASP A 8 -5.05 -0.83 -14.85
CA ASP A 8 -5.91 -0.17 -15.83
C ASP A 8 -6.69 -1.19 -16.67
N ALA A 9 -6.06 -2.29 -17.08
CA ALA A 9 -6.74 -3.39 -17.76
C ALA A 9 -7.82 -4.02 -16.87
N LEU A 10 -7.51 -4.32 -15.61
CA LEU A 10 -8.48 -4.87 -14.66
C LEU A 10 -9.67 -3.94 -14.43
N ARG A 11 -9.47 -2.62 -14.42
CA ARG A 11 -10.57 -1.65 -14.30
C ARG A 11 -11.46 -1.63 -15.53
N GLN A 12 -10.90 -1.86 -16.72
CA GLN A 12 -11.68 -1.96 -17.95
C GLN A 12 -12.53 -3.24 -17.96
N ASP A 13 -11.96 -4.36 -17.53
CA ASP A 13 -12.62 -5.66 -17.53
C ASP A 13 -13.67 -5.79 -16.41
N TYR A 14 -13.43 -5.11 -15.28
CA TYR A 14 -14.28 -5.19 -14.07
C TYR A 14 -14.72 -3.81 -13.57
N PRO A 15 -15.57 -3.09 -14.30
CA PRO A 15 -15.93 -1.71 -13.99
C PRO A 15 -16.65 -1.53 -12.64
N GLU A 16 -17.30 -2.59 -12.15
CA GLU A 16 -17.97 -2.60 -10.84
C GLU A 16 -17.04 -2.85 -9.66
N THR A 17 -15.74 -3.09 -9.93
CA THR A 17 -14.75 -3.38 -8.89
C THR A 17 -13.81 -2.19 -8.73
N THR A 18 -13.59 -1.77 -7.50
CA THR A 18 -12.59 -0.73 -7.20
C THR A 18 -11.20 -1.36 -7.12
N PHE A 19 -10.31 -0.96 -8.01
CA PHE A 19 -8.90 -1.34 -7.98
C PHE A 19 -8.06 -0.16 -7.55
N PHE A 20 -7.17 -0.38 -6.59
CA PHE A 20 -6.17 0.60 -6.20
C PHE A 20 -4.84 -0.07 -5.88
N CYS A 21 -3.77 0.68 -6.06
CA CYS A 21 -2.42 0.24 -5.79
C CYS A 21 -1.94 0.85 -4.48
N ILE A 22 -1.41 0.02 -3.58
CA ILE A 22 -0.77 0.49 -2.36
C ILE A 22 0.73 0.62 -2.60
N PRO A 23 1.32 1.83 -2.49
CA PRO A 23 2.72 2.08 -2.81
C PRO A 23 3.67 1.60 -1.70
N HIS A 24 3.58 0.34 -1.32
CA HIS A 24 4.33 -0.26 -0.19
C HIS A 24 5.85 -0.16 -0.39
N GLY A 25 6.33 -0.33 -1.62
CA GLY A 25 7.75 -0.23 -1.94
C GLY A 25 8.34 1.16 -1.70
N ARG A 26 7.56 2.23 -1.84
CA ARG A 26 8.04 3.59 -1.54
C ARG A 26 8.33 3.80 -0.07
N VAL A 27 7.50 3.22 0.80
CA VAL A 27 7.72 3.25 2.24
C VAL A 27 9.00 2.51 2.59
N LEU A 28 9.22 1.33 1.98
CA LEU A 28 10.43 0.54 2.18
C LEU A 28 11.70 1.31 1.77
N VAL A 29 11.67 1.97 0.60
CA VAL A 29 12.80 2.80 0.12
C VAL A 29 13.08 3.97 1.07
N GLU A 30 12.03 4.60 1.61
CA GLU A 30 12.21 5.70 2.58
C GLU A 30 12.76 5.21 3.91
N LEU A 31 12.30 4.06 4.42
CA LEU A 31 12.84 3.43 5.62
C LEU A 31 14.32 3.06 5.44
N TRP A 32 14.67 2.45 4.31
CA TRP A 32 16.06 2.13 3.98
C TRP A 32 16.93 3.39 3.95
N ARG A 33 16.48 4.43 3.23
CA ARG A 33 17.21 5.72 3.15
C ARG A 33 17.41 6.35 4.54
N ARG A 34 16.43 6.22 5.44
CA ARG A 34 16.58 6.68 6.83
C ARG A 34 17.59 5.85 7.60
N PHE A 35 17.58 4.54 7.42
CA PHE A 35 18.57 3.64 8.01
C PHE A 35 19.98 4.02 7.57
N ASP A 36 20.23 4.15 6.27
CA ASP A 36 21.54 4.54 5.71
C ASP A 36 22.04 5.89 6.24
N ASN A 37 21.14 6.80 6.57
CA ASN A 37 21.46 8.11 7.14
C ASN A 37 21.45 8.15 8.67
N GLY A 38 21.37 7.01 9.36
CA GLY A 38 21.32 6.93 10.81
C GLY A 38 20.10 7.57 11.45
N LYS A 39 19.00 7.73 10.68
CA LYS A 39 17.74 8.37 11.11
C LYS A 39 16.61 7.37 11.36
N LEU A 40 16.95 6.14 11.65
CA LEU A 40 16.02 5.06 11.99
C LEU A 40 16.53 4.30 13.22
N PRO A 41 16.44 4.89 14.41
CA PRO A 41 17.08 4.35 15.62
C PRO A 41 16.47 3.03 16.10
N GLU A 42 15.32 2.62 15.58
CA GLU A 42 14.66 1.34 15.85
C GLU A 42 15.33 0.16 15.14
N VAL A 43 16.20 0.43 14.18
CA VAL A 43 16.83 -0.58 13.33
C VAL A 43 18.33 -0.56 13.54
N SER A 44 18.89 -1.70 13.95
CA SER A 44 20.34 -1.86 14.16
C SER A 44 21.05 -2.45 12.94
N GLU A 45 20.34 -3.21 12.11
CA GLU A 45 20.90 -3.92 10.97
C GLU A 45 20.01 -3.81 9.73
N LEU A 46 20.61 -3.81 8.56
CA LEU A 46 19.83 -3.88 7.32
C LEU A 46 19.06 -5.19 7.21
N LYS A 47 19.70 -6.28 7.66
CA LYS A 47 19.13 -7.63 7.61
C LYS A 47 19.55 -8.44 8.84
N SER A 48 18.57 -8.97 9.57
CA SER A 48 18.78 -9.87 10.70
C SER A 48 17.50 -10.61 11.04
N LEU A 49 17.62 -11.88 11.40
CA LEU A 49 16.49 -12.64 11.97
C LEU A 49 16.22 -12.24 13.42
N ASP A 50 17.29 -12.04 14.19
CA ASP A 50 17.23 -11.89 15.65
C ASP A 50 17.15 -10.42 16.07
N ASN A 51 17.88 -9.54 15.37
CA ASN A 51 17.94 -8.13 15.70
C ASN A 51 16.90 -7.28 14.95
N PRO A 52 16.57 -6.08 15.47
CA PRO A 52 15.74 -5.12 14.75
C PRO A 52 16.36 -4.76 13.39
N SER A 53 15.65 -5.01 12.31
CA SER A 53 16.19 -4.91 10.95
C SER A 53 15.14 -4.43 9.94
N ILE A 54 15.61 -3.93 8.79
CA ILE A 54 14.75 -3.63 7.63
C ILE A 54 14.22 -4.94 7.03
N PHE A 55 15.10 -5.93 6.84
CA PHE A 55 14.76 -7.23 6.31
C PHE A 55 15.06 -8.33 7.31
N LYS A 56 14.22 -9.35 7.34
CA LYS A 56 14.47 -10.54 8.16
C LYS A 56 15.37 -11.57 7.47
N ASP A 57 15.33 -11.61 6.14
CA ASP A 57 16.08 -12.60 5.34
C ASP A 57 16.44 -12.08 3.94
N ASN A 58 17.05 -12.95 3.13
CA ASN A 58 17.46 -12.65 1.76
C ASN A 58 16.30 -12.65 0.75
N THR A 59 15.13 -13.11 1.15
CA THR A 59 13.93 -13.16 0.28
C THR A 59 13.10 -11.89 0.37
N GLY A 60 13.49 -10.96 1.27
CA GLY A 60 12.89 -9.63 1.40
C GLY A 60 11.71 -9.58 2.36
N HIS A 61 11.57 -10.52 3.27
CA HIS A 61 10.59 -10.39 4.36
C HIS A 61 10.93 -9.18 5.22
N GLY A 62 9.94 -8.30 5.40
CA GLY A 62 10.11 -7.06 6.15
C GLY A 62 10.33 -7.30 7.65
N GLY A 63 11.21 -6.53 8.25
CA GLY A 63 11.32 -6.42 9.71
C GLY A 63 10.13 -5.67 10.31
N GLU A 64 10.09 -5.57 11.63
CA GLU A 64 8.96 -5.01 12.37
C GLU A 64 8.60 -3.58 11.92
N VAL A 65 9.59 -2.72 11.74
CA VAL A 65 9.37 -1.33 11.29
C VAL A 65 8.72 -1.27 9.91
N VAL A 66 9.09 -2.18 9.00
CA VAL A 66 8.52 -2.28 7.66
C VAL A 66 7.08 -2.78 7.73
N MET A 67 6.83 -3.81 8.51
CA MET A 67 5.49 -4.39 8.69
C MET A 67 4.55 -3.38 9.34
N THR A 68 4.99 -2.70 10.39
CA THR A 68 4.22 -1.66 11.09
C THR A 68 3.87 -0.51 10.15
N THR A 69 4.86 0.04 9.45
CA THR A 69 4.60 1.16 8.52
C THR A 69 3.70 0.74 7.36
N GLY A 70 3.90 -0.49 6.85
CA GLY A 70 3.05 -1.09 5.84
C GLY A 70 1.60 -1.22 6.30
N THR A 71 1.36 -1.71 7.51
CA THR A 71 0.01 -1.80 8.10
C THR A 71 -0.66 -0.43 8.22
N LEU A 72 0.07 0.58 8.68
CA LEU A 72 -0.43 1.96 8.74
C LEU A 72 -0.82 2.50 7.35
N LEU A 73 0.01 2.21 6.34
CA LEU A 73 -0.30 2.58 4.96
C LEU A 73 -1.57 1.90 4.45
N TRP A 74 -1.79 0.64 4.80
CA TRP A 74 -3.01 -0.09 4.46
C TRP A 74 -4.23 0.52 5.14
N LEU A 75 -4.15 0.81 6.44
CA LEU A 75 -5.23 1.48 7.19
C LEU A 75 -5.62 2.80 6.52
N ALA A 76 -4.65 3.65 6.19
CA ALA A 76 -4.90 4.91 5.52
C ALA A 76 -5.48 4.73 4.12
N THR A 77 -5.04 3.70 3.38
CA THR A 77 -5.43 3.50 1.97
C THR A 77 -6.80 2.84 1.85
N ILE A 78 -7.01 1.73 2.55
CA ILE A 78 -8.23 0.91 2.43
C ILE A 78 -9.36 1.50 3.25
N PHE A 79 -9.08 1.75 4.53
CA PHE A 79 -10.10 2.19 5.49
C PHE A 79 -10.22 3.71 5.58
N LYS A 80 -9.39 4.46 4.83
CA LYS A 80 -9.35 5.92 4.86
C LYS A 80 -9.13 6.49 6.27
N ALA A 81 -8.47 5.71 7.13
CA ALA A 81 -8.17 6.13 8.48
C ALA A 81 -7.29 7.39 8.47
N ASP A 82 -7.69 8.39 9.26
CA ASP A 82 -6.83 9.54 9.54
C ASP A 82 -5.76 9.13 10.56
N LEU A 83 -4.57 8.82 10.07
CA LEU A 83 -3.47 8.41 10.93
C LEU A 83 -3.00 9.51 11.91
N ALA A 84 -3.39 10.77 11.70
CA ALA A 84 -3.09 11.83 12.64
C ALA A 84 -3.97 11.73 13.91
N GLN A 85 -5.20 11.23 13.72
CA GLN A 85 -6.18 11.05 14.80
C GLN A 85 -6.22 9.60 15.31
N TYR A 86 -5.44 8.71 14.70
CA TYR A 86 -5.43 7.30 15.06
C TYR A 86 -4.73 7.10 16.42
N GLU A 87 -5.44 6.62 17.41
CA GLU A 87 -4.96 6.58 18.80
C GLU A 87 -3.80 5.61 19.02
N TRP A 88 -3.80 4.47 18.29
CA TRP A 88 -2.73 3.49 18.44
C TRP A 88 -1.37 4.08 18.07
N ASP A 89 -0.40 3.93 18.99
CA ASP A 89 0.98 4.37 18.82
C ASP A 89 1.90 3.15 18.67
N PRO A 90 2.70 3.05 17.61
CA PRO A 90 3.66 1.96 17.42
C PRO A 90 4.83 1.95 18.41
N GLN A 91 4.90 2.92 19.33
CA GLN A 91 5.95 3.03 20.34
C GLN A 91 7.36 3.11 19.74
N THR A 92 7.48 3.75 18.58
CA THR A 92 8.76 3.96 17.89
C THR A 92 9.23 5.41 18.06
N LYS A 93 10.57 5.62 18.05
CA LYS A 93 11.15 6.97 18.06
C LYS A 93 10.92 7.69 16.73
N THR A 94 10.82 6.92 15.64
CA THR A 94 10.48 7.43 14.31
C THR A 94 8.98 7.53 14.17
N ASP A 95 8.46 8.67 13.72
CA ASP A 95 7.04 8.85 13.41
C ASP A 95 6.65 8.05 12.16
N LEU A 96 6.30 6.77 12.36
CA LEU A 96 5.88 5.87 11.29
C LEU A 96 4.51 6.24 10.71
N LYS A 97 3.65 6.89 11.51
CA LYS A 97 2.37 7.42 11.03
C LYS A 97 2.59 8.54 9.99
N ALA A 98 3.52 9.46 10.28
CA ALA A 98 3.87 10.51 9.32
C ALA A 98 4.50 9.94 8.04
N LEU A 99 5.30 8.88 8.13
CA LEU A 99 5.85 8.19 6.97
C LEU A 99 4.74 7.59 6.11
N ALA A 100 3.81 6.88 6.72
CA ALA A 100 2.68 6.28 6.01
C ALA A 100 1.78 7.35 5.34
N ARG A 101 1.56 8.50 6.01
CA ARG A 101 0.77 9.63 5.45
C ARG A 101 1.44 10.32 4.27
N ARG A 102 2.78 10.43 4.28
CA ARG A 102 3.57 11.06 3.20
C ARG A 102 3.66 10.20 1.94
N SER A 103 3.35 8.92 2.06
CA SER A 103 3.22 8.07 0.88
C SER A 103 2.13 8.65 -0.03
N PRO A 104 2.37 8.75 -1.34
CA PRO A 104 1.38 9.36 -2.23
C PRO A 104 0.07 8.63 -2.05
N LYS A 105 -0.99 9.41 -1.81
CA LYS A 105 -2.35 8.88 -1.74
C LYS A 105 -2.60 8.02 -2.97
N PRO A 106 -3.25 6.85 -2.82
CA PRO A 106 -3.66 6.07 -3.99
C PRO A 106 -4.42 7.02 -4.89
N ILE A 107 -4.02 7.08 -6.15
CA ILE A 107 -4.71 7.92 -7.13
C ILE A 107 -6.10 7.32 -7.29
N PRO A 108 -7.18 7.99 -6.82
CA PRO A 108 -8.53 7.57 -7.12
C PRO A 108 -8.69 7.76 -8.61
N ILE A 109 -8.81 6.69 -9.38
CA ILE A 109 -9.12 6.85 -10.78
C ILE A 109 -10.59 7.19 -10.83
N LEU A 110 -10.88 8.45 -11.16
CA LEU A 110 -12.21 8.94 -11.45
C LEU A 110 -12.84 8.00 -12.49
N HIS A 111 -13.92 7.35 -12.09
CA HIS A 111 -14.81 6.68 -13.01
C HIS A 111 -15.42 7.74 -13.92
N THR A 112 -14.85 7.97 -15.10
CA THR A 112 -15.65 8.53 -16.17
C THR A 112 -16.67 7.46 -16.55
N ARG A 113 -17.90 7.61 -16.05
CA ARG A 113 -19.04 6.81 -16.52
C ARG A 113 -19.09 6.95 -18.03
N ARG A 114 -18.57 5.96 -18.76
CA ARG A 114 -18.95 5.78 -20.14
C ARG A 114 -20.41 5.31 -20.13
N PRO A 115 -21.34 5.98 -20.78
CA PRO A 115 -22.71 5.46 -20.86
C PRO A 115 -22.63 4.08 -21.51
N SER A 116 -23.06 3.05 -20.77
CA SER A 116 -23.16 1.68 -21.23
C SER A 116 -24.24 1.61 -22.32
N SER A 117 -23.83 1.52 -23.57
CA SER A 117 -24.72 1.23 -24.71
C SER A 117 -24.84 -0.28 -24.98
N ARG A 118 -24.45 -1.14 -24.03
CA ARG A 118 -24.72 -2.59 -24.13
C ARG A 118 -25.71 -2.99 -23.05
N ALA A 119 -26.93 -3.35 -23.49
CA ALA A 119 -27.91 -4.01 -22.66
C ALA A 119 -27.28 -5.28 -22.06
N ALA A 120 -27.30 -5.37 -20.73
CA ALA A 120 -26.84 -6.55 -20.02
C ALA A 120 -27.72 -7.75 -20.41
N PRO A 121 -27.16 -8.96 -20.60
CA PRO A 121 -27.97 -10.15 -20.84
C PRO A 121 -28.87 -10.40 -19.63
N PRO A 122 -30.11 -10.84 -19.85
CA PRO A 122 -31.05 -11.14 -18.77
C PRO A 122 -30.53 -12.33 -17.95
N GLY A 123 -30.27 -12.12 -16.65
CA GLY A 123 -29.88 -13.19 -15.72
C GLY A 123 -28.65 -12.94 -14.85
N SER A 124 -27.91 -11.85 -14.99
CA SER A 124 -26.79 -11.56 -14.10
C SER A 124 -27.29 -11.11 -12.73
N ARG A 125 -27.13 -11.98 -11.72
CA ARG A 125 -27.33 -11.61 -10.31
C ARG A 125 -26.36 -10.46 -9.98
N ARG A 126 -26.87 -9.35 -9.45
CA ARG A 126 -26.04 -8.28 -8.91
C ARG A 126 -25.20 -8.87 -7.77
N LEU A 127 -23.94 -9.14 -8.04
CA LEU A 127 -22.97 -9.35 -6.96
C LEU A 127 -22.61 -7.96 -6.42
N GLY A 128 -22.65 -7.84 -5.08
CA GLY A 128 -22.28 -6.60 -4.40
C GLY A 128 -20.86 -6.11 -4.77
N SER A 129 -20.62 -4.82 -4.61
CA SER A 129 -19.34 -4.18 -4.90
C SER A 129 -18.17 -4.97 -4.33
N ARG A 130 -17.26 -5.39 -5.18
CA ARG A 130 -16.06 -6.12 -4.80
C ARG A 130 -14.87 -5.17 -4.74
N VAL A 131 -14.06 -5.32 -3.72
CA VAL A 131 -12.77 -4.61 -3.60
C VAL A 131 -11.66 -5.61 -3.90
N ALA A 132 -10.82 -5.30 -4.87
CA ALA A 132 -9.63 -6.08 -5.18
C ALA A 132 -8.38 -5.26 -4.88
N LEU A 133 -7.43 -5.89 -4.20
CA LEU A 133 -6.18 -5.29 -3.78
C LEU A 133 -5.04 -5.78 -4.67
N ILE A 134 -4.29 -4.85 -5.24
CA ILE A 134 -3.09 -5.16 -6.02
C ILE A 134 -1.88 -4.61 -5.28
N HIS A 135 -0.94 -5.49 -4.98
CA HIS A 135 0.33 -5.10 -4.38
C HIS A 135 1.27 -4.52 -5.44
N CYS A 136 1.57 -3.23 -5.32
CA CYS A 136 2.50 -2.58 -6.25
C CYS A 136 3.94 -2.73 -5.77
N ARG A 137 4.72 -3.56 -6.46
CA ARG A 137 6.18 -3.43 -6.38
C ARG A 137 6.61 -2.20 -7.18
N THR A 138 7.39 -1.33 -6.57
CA THR A 138 8.08 -0.27 -7.30
C THR A 138 9.35 -0.87 -7.88
N ASP A 139 9.36 -1.08 -9.21
CA ASP A 139 10.61 -1.27 -9.90
C ASP A 139 11.36 0.06 -9.87
N THR A 140 12.54 0.05 -9.29
CA THR A 140 13.52 1.15 -9.28
C THR A 140 14.19 1.25 -10.64
#